data_861e318145e1faeaeb06d5285b890cdd
#
_entry.id   861e318145e1faeaeb06d5285b890cdd
#
_cell.length_a   1.000
_cell.length_b   1.000
_cell.length_c   1.000
_cell.angle_alpha   90.00
_cell.angle_beta   90.00
_cell.angle_gamma   90.00
#
_symmetry.space_group_name_H-M   'P 1'
#
loop_
_entity.id
_entity.type
_entity.pdbx_description
1 polymer ?
#
loop_
_entity_poly.entity_id
_entity_poly.type
_entity_poly.pdbx_seq_one_letter_code
_entity_poly.pdbx_strand_id
1 'polypeptide(L)'
;MIHNQEVNGDLQSRGIRFIMDTDGRQLIPWEEIQSDDVVIIPAFGTTIEIENLLLDKGVEVQKYNTTCPFVEKVWNRAHKLGGDKYTVVIHGKPRHEETRATFSHSARSAPAIIVRDMEDAIRVGEFILGNASRGTFLEQFKEKLSPGFDPDKDLERVGVVNQTTMLATETQAIADYFKDVMLRKYGAGNIKAHFADTRDTLCYATNDNQDATYQLLETDADLAVVVGGYNSSNTSHIVELCERKFPTYFINSDSEIKSSEEIHHFDYPNKRKLVTRDFLPEKTPVRIVLTSGASCPDTLVDRVMLRLLDFFPAARPVESLMQEW
;
A
#
# COMPACT_ATOMS: atom_id res chain seq x y z
N MET A 1 2.68 -13.81 -1.08
CA MET A 1 3.54 -13.40 -2.24
C MET A 1 4.14 -12.03 -1.99
N ILE A 2 5.23 -11.66 -2.66
CA ILE A 2 5.76 -10.30 -2.64
C ILE A 2 5.04 -9.47 -3.72
N HIS A 3 4.87 -8.17 -3.51
CA HIS A 3 4.25 -7.26 -4.50
C HIS A 3 5.22 -6.90 -5.64
N ASN A 4 5.99 -7.89 -6.10
CA ASN A 4 6.90 -7.79 -7.23
C ASN A 4 7.00 -9.15 -7.93
N GLN A 5 6.53 -9.21 -9.18
CA GLN A 5 6.45 -10.48 -9.93
C GLN A 5 7.82 -11.06 -10.25
N GLU A 6 8.83 -10.21 -10.51
CA GLU A 6 10.18 -10.67 -10.81
C GLU A 6 10.82 -11.32 -9.58
N VAL A 7 10.66 -10.69 -8.40
CA VAL A 7 11.10 -11.27 -7.12
C VAL A 7 10.39 -12.59 -6.84
N ASN A 8 9.08 -12.67 -7.10
CA ASN A 8 8.34 -13.93 -6.91
C ASN A 8 8.85 -15.04 -7.84
N GLY A 9 9.17 -14.70 -9.09
CA GLY A 9 9.74 -15.66 -10.06
C GLY A 9 11.12 -16.19 -9.61
N ASP A 10 12.00 -15.31 -9.12
CA ASP A 10 13.30 -15.72 -8.57
C ASP A 10 13.14 -16.62 -7.34
N LEU A 11 12.26 -16.29 -6.41
CA LEU A 11 11.98 -17.10 -5.24
C LEU A 11 11.42 -18.49 -5.63
N GLN A 12 10.51 -18.55 -6.60
CA GLN A 12 9.98 -19.82 -7.10
C GLN A 12 11.05 -20.66 -7.78
N SER A 13 11.96 -20.05 -8.53
CA SER A 13 13.10 -20.77 -9.16
C SER A 13 14.04 -21.40 -8.13
N ARG A 14 14.06 -20.88 -6.89
CA ARG A 14 14.81 -21.40 -5.75
C ARG A 14 14.01 -22.41 -4.91
N GLY A 15 12.80 -22.81 -5.37
CA GLY A 15 11.96 -23.80 -4.70
C GLY A 15 11.04 -23.24 -3.62
N ILE A 16 10.94 -21.91 -3.43
CA ILE A 16 9.99 -21.32 -2.49
C ILE A 16 8.59 -21.37 -3.10
N ARG A 17 7.63 -21.87 -2.34
CA ARG A 17 6.22 -21.93 -2.70
C ARG A 17 5.43 -20.85 -1.98
N PHE A 18 4.36 -20.36 -2.58
CA PHE A 18 3.49 -19.37 -1.96
C PHE A 18 2.16 -20.01 -1.54
N ILE A 19 1.82 -19.89 -0.26
CA ILE A 19 0.54 -20.41 0.28
C ILE A 19 -0.64 -19.59 -0.24
N MET A 20 -0.45 -18.28 -0.35
CA MET A 20 -1.50 -17.34 -0.79
C MET A 20 -0.96 -16.33 -1.80
N ASP A 21 -1.81 -15.88 -2.70
CA ASP A 21 -1.52 -14.74 -3.56
C ASP A 21 -1.75 -13.39 -2.83
N THR A 22 -1.49 -12.28 -3.52
CA THR A 22 -1.61 -10.93 -2.97
C THR A 22 -3.06 -10.50 -2.67
N ASP A 23 -4.05 -11.16 -3.27
CA ASP A 23 -5.47 -10.89 -3.03
C ASP A 23 -6.06 -11.80 -1.94
N GLY A 24 -5.23 -12.70 -1.38
CA GLY A 24 -5.62 -13.65 -0.33
C GLY A 24 -6.26 -14.93 -0.83
N ARG A 25 -6.14 -15.22 -2.14
CA ARG A 25 -6.55 -16.51 -2.67
C ARG A 25 -5.52 -17.56 -2.27
N GLN A 26 -5.99 -18.66 -1.71
CA GLN A 26 -5.17 -19.81 -1.36
C GLN A 26 -4.63 -20.49 -2.61
N LEU A 27 -3.32 -20.76 -2.64
CA LEU A 27 -2.61 -21.43 -3.73
C LEU A 27 -2.17 -22.84 -3.34
N ILE A 28 -1.89 -23.07 -2.05
CA ILE A 28 -1.54 -24.37 -1.49
C ILE A 28 -2.61 -24.71 -0.45
N PRO A 29 -3.28 -25.86 -0.56
CA PRO A 29 -4.21 -26.33 0.47
C PRO A 29 -3.56 -26.41 1.85
N TRP A 30 -4.29 -26.02 2.90
CA TRP A 30 -3.77 -26.05 4.26
C TRP A 30 -3.36 -27.44 4.70
N GLU A 31 -4.00 -28.49 4.15
CA GLU A 31 -3.72 -29.89 4.42
C GLU A 31 -2.33 -30.34 3.97
N GLU A 32 -1.74 -29.62 3.00
CA GLU A 32 -0.39 -29.88 2.52
C GLU A 32 0.70 -29.34 3.46
N ILE A 33 0.35 -28.38 4.35
CA ILE A 33 1.30 -27.78 5.28
C ILE A 33 1.53 -28.74 6.46
N GLN A 34 2.79 -29.11 6.68
CA GLN A 34 3.24 -30.00 7.74
C GLN A 34 3.97 -29.24 8.85
N SER A 35 4.11 -29.86 10.02
CA SER A 35 4.75 -29.24 11.19
C SER A 35 6.25 -28.95 11.02
N ASP A 36 6.91 -29.64 10.10
CA ASP A 36 8.33 -29.45 9.75
C ASP A 36 8.56 -28.48 8.57
N ASP A 37 7.50 -27.94 7.99
CA ASP A 37 7.61 -26.91 6.97
C ASP A 37 8.11 -25.58 7.58
N VAL A 38 8.99 -24.91 6.85
CA VAL A 38 9.40 -23.55 7.15
C VAL A 38 8.44 -22.57 6.49
N VAL A 39 7.59 -21.93 7.29
CA VAL A 39 6.63 -20.94 6.81
C VAL A 39 7.09 -19.53 7.20
N ILE A 40 7.32 -18.66 6.21
CA ILE A 40 7.72 -17.27 6.40
C ILE A 40 6.48 -16.38 6.37
N ILE A 41 6.24 -15.65 7.46
CA ILE A 41 5.29 -14.55 7.48
C ILE A 41 5.96 -13.32 6.86
N PRO A 42 5.41 -12.74 5.78
CA PRO A 42 6.04 -11.63 5.08
C PRO A 42 5.94 -10.30 5.85
N ALA A 43 6.64 -9.26 5.37
CA ALA A 43 6.75 -7.97 6.05
C ALA A 43 5.41 -7.26 6.33
N PHE A 44 4.37 -7.50 5.56
CA PHE A 44 3.02 -6.95 5.81
C PHE A 44 2.18 -7.75 6.82
N GLY A 45 2.78 -8.79 7.43
CA GLY A 45 2.14 -9.64 8.42
C GLY A 45 1.13 -10.62 7.82
N THR A 46 0.34 -11.22 8.69
CA THR A 46 -0.80 -12.08 8.30
C THR A 46 -1.95 -11.92 9.30
N THR A 47 -3.09 -12.53 9.04
CA THR A 47 -4.24 -12.47 9.94
C THR A 47 -4.05 -13.42 11.13
N ILE A 48 -4.68 -13.11 12.25
CA ILE A 48 -4.64 -13.94 13.47
C ILE A 48 -5.17 -15.35 13.21
N GLU A 49 -6.17 -15.49 12.34
CA GLU A 49 -6.76 -16.76 11.95
C GLU A 49 -5.73 -17.66 11.27
N ILE A 50 -4.89 -17.09 10.38
CA ILE A 50 -3.82 -17.82 9.70
C ILE A 50 -2.70 -18.15 10.69
N GLU A 51 -2.32 -17.23 11.57
CA GLU A 51 -1.32 -17.52 12.62
C GLU A 51 -1.75 -18.69 13.50
N ASN A 52 -2.99 -18.67 14.00
CA ASN A 52 -3.53 -19.74 14.82
C ASN A 52 -3.58 -21.07 14.06
N LEU A 53 -4.02 -21.07 12.80
CA LEU A 53 -4.06 -22.26 11.97
C LEU A 53 -2.67 -22.88 11.78
N LEU A 54 -1.64 -22.07 11.56
CA LEU A 54 -0.26 -22.55 11.43
C LEU A 54 0.27 -23.09 12.77
N LEU A 55 -0.04 -22.42 13.88
CA LEU A 55 0.32 -22.88 15.24
C LEU A 55 -0.36 -24.22 15.57
N ASP A 56 -1.65 -24.37 15.24
CA ASP A 56 -2.40 -25.62 15.45
C ASP A 56 -1.82 -26.79 14.65
N LYS A 57 -1.15 -26.49 13.53
CA LYS A 57 -0.40 -27.49 12.73
C LYS A 57 1.00 -27.78 13.26
N GLY A 58 1.45 -27.08 14.31
CA GLY A 58 2.78 -27.25 14.89
C GLY A 58 3.90 -26.52 14.14
N VAL A 59 3.57 -25.56 13.25
CA VAL A 59 4.56 -24.76 12.53
C VAL A 59 5.18 -23.71 13.47
N GLU A 60 6.52 -23.52 13.39
CA GLU A 60 7.25 -22.51 14.19
C GLU A 60 7.05 -21.07 13.64
N VAL A 61 5.82 -20.53 13.74
CA VAL A 61 5.46 -19.24 13.15
C VAL A 61 6.36 -18.09 13.63
N GLN A 62 6.64 -18.03 14.94
CA GLN A 62 7.39 -16.91 15.54
C GLN A 62 8.84 -16.83 15.05
N LYS A 63 9.47 -17.96 14.77
CA LYS A 63 10.87 -18.02 14.33
C LYS A 63 11.09 -17.38 12.95
N TYR A 64 10.10 -17.47 12.09
CA TYR A 64 10.15 -17.01 10.70
C TYR A 64 9.14 -15.90 10.43
N ASN A 65 8.72 -15.19 11.47
CA ASN A 65 7.89 -14.01 11.34
C ASN A 65 8.78 -12.81 10.99
N THR A 66 8.59 -12.26 9.79
CA THR A 66 9.32 -11.09 9.29
C THR A 66 8.43 -9.85 9.18
N THR A 67 7.33 -9.82 9.95
CA THR A 67 6.44 -8.65 9.98
C THR A 67 7.24 -7.38 10.26
N CYS A 68 7.03 -6.37 9.43
CA CYS A 68 7.72 -5.10 9.55
C CYS A 68 7.34 -4.38 10.85
N PRO A 69 8.30 -3.85 11.62
CA PRO A 69 8.00 -3.10 12.86
C PRO A 69 7.03 -1.93 12.66
N PHE A 70 6.96 -1.35 11.46
CA PHE A 70 6.00 -0.29 11.16
C PHE A 70 4.56 -0.81 11.01
N VAL A 71 4.38 -2.02 10.49
CA VAL A 71 3.07 -2.71 10.49
C VAL A 71 2.66 -3.05 11.92
N GLU A 72 3.58 -3.59 12.73
CA GLU A 72 3.33 -3.84 14.15
C GLU A 72 3.00 -2.56 14.92
N LYS A 73 3.62 -1.42 14.60
CA LYS A 73 3.30 -0.10 15.17
C LYS A 73 1.83 0.27 14.91
N VAL A 74 1.31 0.01 13.70
CA VAL A 74 -0.11 0.22 13.37
C VAL A 74 -1.00 -0.68 14.24
N TRP A 75 -0.67 -1.97 14.38
CA TRP A 75 -1.42 -2.91 15.22
C TRP A 75 -1.43 -2.49 16.70
N ASN A 76 -0.27 -2.09 17.23
CA ASN A 76 -0.14 -1.60 18.60
C ASN A 76 -0.96 -0.32 18.81
N ARG A 77 -1.03 0.56 17.81
CA ARG A 77 -1.87 1.76 17.85
C ARG A 77 -3.35 1.39 17.85
N ALA A 78 -3.76 0.47 17.00
CA ALA A 78 -5.13 -0.06 16.95
C ALA A 78 -5.52 -0.70 18.30
N HIS A 79 -4.63 -1.51 18.87
CA HIS A 79 -4.86 -2.10 20.20
C HIS A 79 -5.04 -1.04 21.29
N LYS A 80 -4.23 0.03 21.30
CA LYS A 80 -4.38 1.16 22.22
C LYS A 80 -5.73 1.86 22.04
N LEU A 81 -6.14 2.11 20.79
CA LEU A 81 -7.46 2.68 20.49
C LEU A 81 -8.59 1.82 21.10
N GLY A 82 -8.50 0.48 20.96
CA GLY A 82 -9.44 -0.46 21.55
C GLY A 82 -9.48 -0.36 23.09
N GLY A 83 -8.32 -0.31 23.73
CA GLY A 83 -8.21 -0.11 25.19
C GLY A 83 -8.86 1.18 25.65
N ASP A 84 -8.77 2.24 24.86
CA ASP A 84 -9.39 3.54 25.08
C ASP A 84 -10.86 3.59 24.59
N LYS A 85 -11.44 2.46 24.15
CA LYS A 85 -12.82 2.30 23.65
C LYS A 85 -13.14 3.12 22.41
N TYR A 86 -12.19 3.26 21.49
CA TYR A 86 -12.41 3.83 20.17
C TYR A 86 -12.58 2.72 19.13
N THR A 87 -13.41 2.95 18.15
CA THR A 87 -13.46 2.17 16.92
C THR A 87 -12.26 2.50 16.06
N VAL A 88 -11.64 1.48 15.48
CA VAL A 88 -10.51 1.61 14.57
C VAL A 88 -11.02 1.77 13.15
N VAL A 89 -10.85 2.96 12.59
CA VAL A 89 -11.07 3.21 11.16
C VAL A 89 -9.75 2.96 10.43
N ILE A 90 -9.73 1.98 9.54
CA ILE A 90 -8.53 1.56 8.81
C ILE A 90 -8.59 2.09 7.39
N HIS A 91 -7.79 3.12 7.07
CA HIS A 91 -7.61 3.58 5.70
C HIS A 91 -6.73 2.60 4.94
N GLY A 92 -7.30 1.88 3.99
CA GLY A 92 -6.56 0.86 3.22
C GLY A 92 -7.41 0.13 2.18
N LYS A 93 -6.74 -0.55 1.27
CA LYS A 93 -7.38 -1.38 0.24
C LYS A 93 -7.89 -2.68 0.88
N PRO A 94 -9.21 -2.99 0.89
CA PRO A 94 -9.77 -4.10 1.69
C PRO A 94 -9.17 -5.48 1.39
N ARG A 95 -8.75 -5.73 0.13
CA ARG A 95 -8.16 -7.01 -0.30
C ARG A 95 -6.65 -7.10 -0.08
N HIS A 96 -5.98 -5.99 0.23
CA HIS A 96 -4.54 -5.98 0.45
C HIS A 96 -4.18 -6.75 1.73
N GLU A 97 -3.12 -7.57 1.70
CA GLU A 97 -2.73 -8.44 2.81
C GLU A 97 -2.52 -7.65 4.11
N GLU A 98 -1.82 -6.52 4.04
CA GLU A 98 -1.57 -5.68 5.22
C GLU A 98 -2.87 -5.13 5.81
N THR A 99 -3.83 -4.71 4.96
CA THR A 99 -5.14 -4.24 5.44
C THR A 99 -5.92 -5.36 6.11
N ARG A 100 -5.91 -6.56 5.53
CA ARG A 100 -6.56 -7.74 6.13
C ARG A 100 -5.90 -8.13 7.45
N ALA A 101 -4.57 -8.13 7.52
CA ALA A 101 -3.83 -8.38 8.75
C ALA A 101 -4.17 -7.33 9.81
N THR A 102 -4.07 -6.04 9.48
CA THR A 102 -4.40 -4.92 10.40
C THR A 102 -5.84 -5.00 10.87
N PHE A 103 -6.78 -5.35 9.98
CA PHE A 103 -8.18 -5.50 10.33
C PHE A 103 -8.41 -6.66 11.32
N SER A 104 -7.82 -7.83 11.06
CA SER A 104 -7.90 -9.01 11.94
C SER A 104 -7.31 -8.70 13.32
N HIS A 105 -6.11 -8.09 13.39
CA HIS A 105 -5.47 -7.70 14.63
C HIS A 105 -6.28 -6.62 15.40
N SER A 106 -6.89 -5.66 14.68
CA SER A 106 -7.73 -4.62 15.28
C SER A 106 -9.03 -5.19 15.84
N ALA A 107 -9.71 -6.05 15.08
CA ALA A 107 -10.99 -6.65 15.45
C ALA A 107 -10.92 -7.49 16.74
N ARG A 108 -9.72 -7.93 17.14
CA ARG A 108 -9.49 -8.64 18.39
C ARG A 108 -9.70 -7.75 19.62
N SER A 109 -9.46 -6.44 19.52
CA SER A 109 -9.44 -5.52 20.67
C SER A 109 -10.42 -4.36 20.55
N ALA A 110 -10.97 -4.10 19.37
CA ALA A 110 -11.86 -2.97 19.10
C ALA A 110 -12.84 -3.29 17.97
N PRO A 111 -14.00 -2.64 17.90
CA PRO A 111 -14.75 -2.54 16.67
C PRO A 111 -13.85 -1.92 15.58
N ALA A 112 -13.90 -2.47 14.36
CA ALA A 112 -13.07 -2.00 13.27
C ALA A 112 -13.86 -1.88 11.96
N ILE A 113 -13.53 -0.86 11.18
CA ILE A 113 -14.10 -0.60 9.86
C ILE A 113 -12.99 -0.25 8.87
N ILE A 114 -13.05 -0.81 7.66
CA ILE A 114 -12.14 -0.46 6.56
C ILE A 114 -12.79 0.65 5.72
N VAL A 115 -12.01 1.70 5.48
CA VAL A 115 -12.31 2.84 4.60
C VAL A 115 -11.26 2.86 3.49
N ARG A 116 -11.68 2.69 2.24
CA ARG A 116 -10.76 2.57 1.11
C ARG A 116 -10.21 3.92 0.66
N ASP A 117 -11.05 4.95 0.71
CA ASP A 117 -10.80 6.28 0.17
C ASP A 117 -11.71 7.33 0.85
N MET A 118 -11.60 8.59 0.40
CA MET A 118 -12.42 9.69 0.91
C MET A 118 -13.93 9.46 0.67
N GLU A 119 -14.32 8.78 -0.42
CA GLU A 119 -15.74 8.49 -0.69
C GLU A 119 -16.34 7.56 0.37
N ASP A 120 -15.62 6.49 0.73
CA ASP A 120 -16.00 5.61 1.84
C ASP A 120 -16.04 6.41 3.17
N ALA A 121 -15.07 7.30 3.42
CA ALA A 121 -15.04 8.13 4.62
C ALA A 121 -16.27 9.04 4.72
N ILE A 122 -16.66 9.67 3.60
CA ILE A 122 -17.86 10.50 3.52
C ILE A 122 -19.12 9.68 3.84
N ARG A 123 -19.25 8.48 3.29
CA ARG A 123 -20.41 7.61 3.59
C ARG A 123 -20.51 7.26 5.08
N VAL A 124 -19.38 6.98 5.73
CA VAL A 124 -19.35 6.75 7.20
C VAL A 124 -19.71 8.04 7.93
N GLY A 125 -19.18 9.19 7.53
CA GLY A 125 -19.49 10.49 8.11
C GLY A 125 -20.98 10.87 7.99
N GLU A 126 -21.59 10.62 6.84
CA GLU A 126 -23.03 10.85 6.62
C GLU A 126 -23.88 9.98 7.59
N PHE A 127 -23.48 8.74 7.82
CA PHE A 127 -24.15 7.91 8.83
C PHE A 127 -23.96 8.48 10.24
N ILE A 128 -22.75 8.86 10.61
CA ILE A 128 -22.45 9.47 11.92
C ILE A 128 -23.31 10.74 12.14
N LEU A 129 -23.52 11.56 11.12
CA LEU A 129 -24.32 12.78 11.19
C LEU A 129 -25.84 12.53 11.16
N GLY A 130 -26.28 11.28 10.93
CA GLY A 130 -27.70 10.91 10.85
C GLY A 130 -28.36 11.15 9.48
N ASN A 131 -27.54 11.37 8.41
CA ASN A 131 -28.01 11.59 7.05
C ASN A 131 -28.20 10.29 6.25
N ALA A 132 -27.72 9.14 6.75
CA ALA A 132 -27.87 7.84 6.13
C ALA A 132 -28.55 6.83 7.03
N SER A 133 -29.31 5.90 6.46
CA SER A 133 -29.98 4.85 7.23
C SER A 133 -29.03 3.73 7.64
N ARG A 134 -29.31 3.07 8.77
CA ARG A 134 -28.56 1.90 9.25
C ARG A 134 -28.52 0.78 8.19
N GLY A 135 -29.63 0.52 7.49
CA GLY A 135 -29.71 -0.53 6.47
C GLY A 135 -28.78 -0.24 5.31
N THR A 136 -28.79 0.99 4.79
CA THR A 136 -27.90 1.42 3.69
C THR A 136 -26.44 1.33 4.11
N PHE A 137 -26.10 1.77 5.33
CA PHE A 137 -24.74 1.69 5.85
C PHE A 137 -24.23 0.24 5.93
N LEU A 138 -25.00 -0.66 6.54
CA LEU A 138 -24.61 -2.06 6.69
C LEU A 138 -24.46 -2.78 5.35
N GLU A 139 -25.28 -2.44 4.35
CA GLU A 139 -25.16 -2.99 3.00
C GLU A 139 -23.85 -2.53 2.31
N GLN A 140 -23.54 -1.23 2.39
CA GLN A 140 -22.34 -0.65 1.76
C GLN A 140 -21.02 -1.13 2.39
N PHE A 141 -21.03 -1.44 3.69
CA PHE A 141 -19.83 -1.81 4.44
C PHE A 141 -19.81 -3.29 4.89
N LYS A 142 -20.73 -4.14 4.41
CA LYS A 142 -20.90 -5.53 4.86
C LYS A 142 -19.60 -6.32 5.03
N GLU A 143 -18.67 -6.20 4.07
CA GLU A 143 -17.38 -6.93 4.07
C GLU A 143 -16.22 -6.12 4.69
N LYS A 144 -16.52 -4.93 5.23
CA LYS A 144 -15.56 -3.99 5.76
C LYS A 144 -15.72 -3.75 7.26
N LEU A 145 -16.65 -4.46 7.91
CA LEU A 145 -16.95 -4.33 9.35
C LEU A 145 -16.47 -5.55 10.11
N SER A 146 -15.92 -5.33 11.31
CA SER A 146 -15.58 -6.43 12.22
C SER A 146 -16.82 -7.18 12.70
N PRO A 147 -16.69 -8.47 13.09
CA PRO A 147 -17.81 -9.24 13.62
C PRO A 147 -18.49 -8.55 14.81
N GLY A 148 -19.82 -8.47 14.77
CA GLY A 148 -20.60 -7.85 15.82
C GLY A 148 -20.63 -6.33 15.84
N PHE A 149 -20.10 -5.66 14.81
CA PHE A 149 -20.08 -4.20 14.68
C PHE A 149 -21.51 -3.62 14.71
N ASP A 150 -21.75 -2.69 15.63
CA ASP A 150 -22.99 -1.95 15.77
C ASP A 150 -22.76 -0.46 15.43
N PRO A 151 -23.12 0.00 14.20
CA PRO A 151 -22.78 1.35 13.77
C PRO A 151 -23.38 2.46 14.64
N ASP A 152 -24.50 2.21 15.32
CA ASP A 152 -25.14 3.22 16.18
C ASP A 152 -24.35 3.45 17.48
N LYS A 153 -23.56 2.46 17.93
CA LYS A 153 -22.73 2.54 19.13
C LYS A 153 -21.26 2.72 18.79
N ASP A 154 -20.76 1.90 17.87
CA ASP A 154 -19.33 1.80 17.62
C ASP A 154 -18.79 3.03 16.89
N LEU A 155 -19.62 3.79 16.17
CA LEU A 155 -19.21 5.04 15.53
C LEU A 155 -19.34 6.30 16.41
N GLU A 156 -19.59 6.16 17.71
CA GLU A 156 -19.57 7.29 18.63
C GLU A 156 -18.15 7.82 18.92
N ARG A 157 -17.15 6.95 18.79
CA ARG A 157 -15.74 7.25 19.08
C ARG A 157 -14.85 6.58 18.05
N VAL A 158 -14.07 7.36 17.32
CA VAL A 158 -13.22 6.82 16.24
C VAL A 158 -11.79 7.29 16.33
N GLY A 159 -10.87 6.43 15.87
CA GLY A 159 -9.48 6.79 15.61
C GLY A 159 -9.05 6.16 14.29
N VAL A 160 -8.30 6.91 13.48
CA VAL A 160 -7.88 6.47 12.14
C VAL A 160 -6.48 5.89 12.20
N VAL A 161 -6.31 4.70 11.63
CA VAL A 161 -5.00 4.12 11.28
C VAL A 161 -5.00 3.82 9.79
N ASN A 162 -3.84 3.45 9.22
CA ASN A 162 -3.73 3.21 7.78
C ASN A 162 -2.90 1.98 7.44
N GLN A 163 -3.16 1.42 6.28
CA GLN A 163 -2.21 0.58 5.58
C GLN A 163 -0.95 1.41 5.31
N THR A 164 0.23 0.91 5.69
CA THR A 164 1.49 1.68 5.72
C THR A 164 1.94 2.21 4.35
N THR A 165 1.36 1.69 3.28
CA THR A 165 1.68 2.04 1.88
C THR A 165 0.66 2.97 1.22
N MET A 166 -0.30 3.53 1.98
CA MET A 166 -1.25 4.53 1.47
C MET A 166 -0.58 5.90 1.32
N LEU A 167 -1.22 6.81 0.57
CA LEU A 167 -0.77 8.19 0.48
C LEU A 167 -0.94 8.91 1.83
N ALA A 168 0.15 9.55 2.29
CA ALA A 168 0.16 10.30 3.53
C ALA A 168 -0.88 11.42 3.54
N THR A 169 -0.96 12.16 2.44
CA THR A 169 -1.90 13.27 2.25
C THR A 169 -3.35 12.82 2.26
N GLU A 170 -3.66 11.66 1.68
CA GLU A 170 -5.01 11.10 1.68
C GLU A 170 -5.41 10.60 3.07
N THR A 171 -4.51 9.87 3.76
CA THR A 171 -4.75 9.43 5.14
C THR A 171 -5.02 10.61 6.07
N GLN A 172 -4.22 11.69 5.95
CA GLN A 172 -4.42 12.89 6.74
C GLN A 172 -5.76 13.56 6.43
N ALA A 173 -6.11 13.68 5.14
CA ALA A 173 -7.40 14.26 4.73
C ALA A 173 -8.60 13.47 5.28
N ILE A 174 -8.53 12.12 5.29
CA ILE A 174 -9.56 11.24 5.88
C ILE A 174 -9.63 11.44 7.40
N ALA A 175 -8.49 11.52 8.09
CA ALA A 175 -8.46 11.76 9.53
C ALA A 175 -9.04 13.13 9.88
N ASP A 176 -8.69 14.18 9.14
CA ASP A 176 -9.22 15.54 9.34
C ASP A 176 -10.73 15.60 9.05
N TYR A 177 -11.20 14.87 8.04
CA TYR A 177 -12.63 14.74 7.74
C TYR A 177 -13.39 14.10 8.92
N PHE A 178 -12.92 12.97 9.45
CA PHE A 178 -13.57 12.35 10.62
C PHE A 178 -13.54 13.25 11.84
N LYS A 179 -12.45 13.98 12.06
CA LYS A 179 -12.36 14.97 13.13
C LYS A 179 -13.41 16.07 12.97
N ASP A 180 -13.62 16.57 11.74
CA ASP A 180 -14.68 17.57 11.46
C ASP A 180 -16.08 17.00 11.68
N VAL A 181 -16.35 15.79 11.21
CA VAL A 181 -17.62 15.08 11.45
C VAL A 181 -17.92 14.97 12.94
N MET A 182 -16.92 14.54 13.74
CA MET A 182 -17.08 14.43 15.18
C MET A 182 -17.24 15.79 15.87
N LEU A 183 -16.53 16.80 15.38
CA LEU A 183 -16.67 18.17 15.86
C LEU A 183 -18.08 18.72 15.60
N ARG A 184 -18.62 18.49 14.42
CA ARG A 184 -20.00 18.90 14.05
C ARG A 184 -21.05 18.18 14.88
N LYS A 185 -20.87 16.90 15.19
CA LYS A 185 -21.83 16.09 15.96
C LYS A 185 -21.79 16.37 17.45
N TYR A 186 -20.59 16.49 18.04
CA TYR A 186 -20.40 16.50 19.50
C TYR A 186 -19.87 17.84 20.05
N GLY A 187 -19.46 18.75 19.18
CA GLY A 187 -18.96 20.08 19.56
C GLY A 187 -17.49 20.10 20.01
N ALA A 188 -16.87 21.26 19.97
CA ALA A 188 -15.44 21.46 20.26
C ALA A 188 -15.04 21.04 21.69
N GLY A 189 -15.91 21.21 22.68
CA GLY A 189 -15.64 20.83 24.07
C GLY A 189 -15.50 19.31 24.29
N ASN A 190 -16.12 18.51 23.43
CA ASN A 190 -16.19 17.05 23.57
C ASN A 190 -15.32 16.28 22.58
N ILE A 191 -14.67 16.96 21.63
CA ILE A 191 -13.94 16.30 20.52
C ILE A 191 -12.94 15.24 20.99
N LYS A 192 -12.22 15.49 22.09
CA LYS A 192 -11.23 14.54 22.64
C LYS A 192 -11.85 13.24 23.15
N ALA A 193 -13.15 13.24 23.46
CA ALA A 193 -13.86 12.03 23.86
C ALA A 193 -14.34 11.20 22.67
N HIS A 194 -14.45 11.79 21.47
CA HIS A 194 -15.04 11.18 20.29
C HIS A 194 -14.06 10.96 19.13
N PHE A 195 -12.93 11.68 19.11
CA PHE A 195 -11.91 11.53 18.08
C PHE A 195 -10.52 11.38 18.71
N ALA A 196 -9.84 10.28 18.39
CA ALA A 196 -8.44 10.06 18.76
C ALA A 196 -7.51 10.57 17.66
N ASP A 197 -6.60 11.48 18.00
CA ASP A 197 -5.54 11.92 17.11
C ASP A 197 -4.49 10.81 16.96
N THR A 198 -4.41 10.22 15.78
CA THR A 198 -3.54 9.09 15.47
C THR A 198 -2.41 9.45 14.51
N ARG A 199 -2.08 10.73 14.37
CA ARG A 199 -0.89 11.16 13.62
C ARG A 199 0.27 10.25 13.91
N ASP A 200 1.01 9.75 12.94
CA ASP A 200 2.21 8.92 13.13
C ASP A 200 2.04 7.39 12.97
N THR A 201 1.08 6.95 12.13
CA THR A 201 0.97 5.53 11.74
C THR A 201 1.57 5.22 10.36
N LEU A 202 2.09 6.23 9.66
CA LEU A 202 2.70 6.07 8.34
C LEU A 202 4.11 5.48 8.44
N CYS A 203 4.49 4.67 7.43
CA CYS A 203 5.84 4.15 7.31
C CYS A 203 6.77 5.24 6.77
N TYR A 204 7.92 5.46 7.43
CA TYR A 204 8.89 6.47 6.98
C TYR A 204 9.40 6.19 5.55
N ALA A 205 9.68 4.94 5.19
CA ALA A 205 10.17 4.60 3.85
C ALA A 205 9.12 4.92 2.75
N THR A 206 7.82 4.78 3.07
CA THR A 206 6.74 5.20 2.18
C THR A 206 6.67 6.73 2.08
N ASN A 207 6.80 7.43 3.21
CA ASN A 207 6.80 8.90 3.23
C ASN A 207 7.99 9.48 2.48
N ASP A 208 9.21 8.98 2.77
CA ASP A 208 10.42 9.45 2.10
C ASP A 208 10.32 9.28 0.57
N ASN A 209 9.77 8.15 0.09
CA ASN A 209 9.53 7.94 -1.33
C ASN A 209 8.49 8.91 -1.91
N GLN A 210 7.41 9.18 -1.18
CA GLN A 210 6.39 10.14 -1.61
C GLN A 210 6.95 11.56 -1.63
N ASP A 211 7.68 11.95 -0.59
CA ASP A 211 8.30 13.28 -0.50
C ASP A 211 9.36 13.47 -1.59
N ALA A 212 10.20 12.46 -1.86
CA ALA A 212 11.14 12.49 -2.97
C ALA A 212 10.40 12.61 -4.32
N THR A 213 9.27 11.91 -4.48
CA THR A 213 8.45 12.03 -5.69
C THR A 213 7.86 13.43 -5.85
N TYR A 214 7.35 14.04 -4.76
CA TYR A 214 6.88 15.43 -4.82
C TYR A 214 8.01 16.40 -5.25
N GLN A 215 9.24 16.21 -4.77
CA GLN A 215 10.38 17.01 -5.21
C GLN A 215 10.69 16.79 -6.71
N LEU A 216 10.60 15.54 -7.20
CA LEU A 216 10.76 15.24 -8.63
C LEU A 216 9.68 15.93 -9.48
N LEU A 217 8.46 16.08 -8.97
CA LEU A 217 7.40 16.83 -9.67
C LEU A 217 7.71 18.33 -9.83
N GLU A 218 8.58 18.91 -9.00
CA GLU A 218 9.02 20.29 -9.18
C GLU A 218 10.05 20.45 -10.32
N THR A 219 10.61 19.36 -10.83
CA THR A 219 11.58 19.38 -11.93
C THR A 219 10.89 19.56 -13.29
N ASP A 220 11.67 20.02 -14.27
CA ASP A 220 11.23 20.15 -15.65
C ASP A 220 11.70 18.90 -16.44
N ALA A 221 10.96 17.81 -16.29
CA ALA A 221 11.24 16.55 -16.98
C ALA A 221 10.25 16.32 -18.15
N ASP A 222 10.64 15.47 -19.08
CA ASP A 222 9.88 15.18 -20.29
C ASP A 222 8.94 14.00 -20.11
N LEU A 223 9.38 13.06 -19.30
CA LEU A 223 8.64 11.84 -18.99
C LEU A 223 9.11 11.26 -17.66
N ALA A 224 8.30 10.36 -17.10
CA ALA A 224 8.64 9.56 -15.93
C ALA A 224 8.59 8.05 -16.24
N VAL A 225 9.57 7.33 -15.74
CA VAL A 225 9.58 5.87 -15.70
C VAL A 225 9.51 5.44 -14.24
N VAL A 226 8.45 4.73 -13.88
CA VAL A 226 8.24 4.23 -12.53
C VAL A 226 8.39 2.73 -12.51
N VAL A 227 9.35 2.23 -11.71
CA VAL A 227 9.71 0.81 -11.67
C VAL A 227 9.12 0.14 -10.44
N GLY A 228 8.48 -1.02 -10.63
CA GLY A 228 7.99 -1.83 -9.52
C GLY A 228 6.88 -2.81 -9.88
N GLY A 229 6.41 -3.55 -8.90
CA GLY A 229 5.36 -4.54 -9.11
C GLY A 229 3.99 -3.91 -9.38
N TYR A 230 3.27 -4.40 -10.35
CA TYR A 230 1.96 -3.87 -10.77
C TYR A 230 0.87 -3.99 -9.71
N ASN A 231 1.07 -4.81 -8.70
CA ASN A 231 0.20 -4.97 -7.53
C ASN A 231 0.71 -4.26 -6.27
N SER A 232 1.83 -3.53 -6.38
CA SER A 232 2.37 -2.75 -5.26
C SER A 232 1.54 -1.47 -5.05
N SER A 233 0.99 -1.32 -3.85
CA SER A 233 0.23 -0.12 -3.47
C SER A 233 1.11 1.13 -3.46
N ASN A 234 2.31 1.03 -2.89
CA ASN A 234 3.25 2.16 -2.89
C ASN A 234 3.62 2.58 -4.32
N THR A 235 4.01 1.62 -5.18
CA THR A 235 4.37 1.95 -6.57
C THR A 235 3.21 2.59 -7.32
N SER A 236 1.96 2.09 -7.14
CA SER A 236 0.80 2.67 -7.82
C SER A 236 0.57 4.13 -7.43
N HIS A 237 0.80 4.49 -6.17
CA HIS A 237 0.68 5.89 -5.73
C HIS A 237 1.79 6.78 -6.30
N ILE A 238 3.01 6.27 -6.44
CA ILE A 238 4.10 6.99 -7.13
C ILE A 238 3.72 7.25 -8.60
N VAL A 239 3.13 6.25 -9.28
CA VAL A 239 2.61 6.41 -10.65
C VAL A 239 1.55 7.50 -10.71
N GLU A 240 0.53 7.44 -9.84
CA GLU A 240 -0.54 8.44 -9.77
C GLU A 240 0.00 9.87 -9.52
N LEU A 241 1.06 10.00 -8.72
CA LEU A 241 1.72 11.28 -8.51
C LEU A 241 2.43 11.77 -9.78
N CYS A 242 3.21 10.92 -10.45
CA CYS A 242 3.93 11.27 -11.68
C CYS A 242 2.99 11.63 -12.83
N GLU A 243 1.88 10.90 -13.00
CA GLU A 243 0.86 11.14 -14.04
C GLU A 243 0.21 12.51 -13.94
N ARG A 244 0.28 13.19 -12.78
CA ARG A 244 -0.24 14.55 -12.61
C ARG A 244 0.55 15.59 -13.42
N LYS A 245 1.80 15.28 -13.79
CA LYS A 245 2.70 16.24 -14.44
C LYS A 245 3.37 15.71 -15.70
N PHE A 246 3.69 14.42 -15.77
CA PHE A 246 4.50 13.84 -16.84
C PHE A 246 3.77 12.72 -17.56
N PRO A 247 4.01 12.50 -18.87
CA PRO A 247 3.82 11.19 -19.49
C PRO A 247 4.55 10.14 -18.65
N THR A 248 3.82 9.17 -18.10
CA THR A 248 4.36 8.23 -17.10
C THR A 248 4.25 6.80 -17.57
N TYR A 249 5.35 6.06 -17.48
CA TYR A 249 5.44 4.67 -17.89
C TYR A 249 5.72 3.78 -16.68
N PHE A 250 4.71 3.00 -16.27
CA PHE A 250 4.83 2.06 -15.17
C PHE A 250 5.29 0.70 -15.68
N ILE A 251 6.51 0.30 -15.34
CA ILE A 251 7.14 -0.95 -15.78
C ILE A 251 7.56 -1.81 -14.57
N ASN A 252 7.64 -3.12 -14.78
CA ASN A 252 8.13 -4.02 -13.74
C ASN A 252 9.58 -4.46 -13.93
N SER A 253 10.17 -4.24 -15.10
CA SER A 253 11.58 -4.55 -15.40
C SER A 253 12.08 -3.80 -16.63
N ASP A 254 13.40 -3.81 -16.83
CA ASP A 254 14.08 -3.30 -18.02
C ASP A 254 13.64 -3.98 -19.32
N SER A 255 13.20 -5.23 -19.24
CA SER A 255 12.71 -6.00 -20.40
C SER A 255 11.44 -5.42 -21.03
N GLU A 256 10.72 -4.54 -20.35
CA GLU A 256 9.55 -3.84 -20.89
C GLU A 256 9.97 -2.68 -21.84
N ILE A 257 11.20 -2.22 -21.79
CA ILE A 257 11.76 -1.24 -22.74
C ILE A 257 12.33 -1.99 -23.94
N LYS A 258 11.54 -2.08 -25.00
CA LYS A 258 11.89 -2.89 -26.18
C LYS A 258 12.96 -2.22 -27.06
N SER A 259 12.80 -0.92 -27.30
CA SER A 259 13.74 -0.10 -28.09
C SER A 259 13.66 1.37 -27.64
N SER A 260 14.41 2.27 -28.26
CA SER A 260 14.23 3.72 -28.08
C SER A 260 12.87 4.23 -28.55
N GLU A 261 12.17 3.45 -29.38
CA GLU A 261 10.88 3.81 -29.97
C GLU A 261 9.69 3.09 -29.31
N GLU A 262 9.91 2.02 -28.51
CA GLU A 262 8.81 1.19 -27.99
C GLU A 262 9.02 0.81 -26.53
N ILE A 263 8.02 1.14 -25.70
CA ILE A 263 7.93 0.74 -24.31
C ILE A 263 6.59 0.05 -24.02
N HIS A 264 6.65 -1.10 -23.34
CA HIS A 264 5.49 -1.78 -22.79
C HIS A 264 5.32 -1.32 -21.34
N HIS A 265 4.13 -0.91 -20.95
CA HIS A 265 3.89 -0.39 -19.61
C HIS A 265 2.50 -0.77 -19.10
N PHE A 266 2.25 -0.56 -17.82
CA PHE A 266 1.01 -0.94 -17.17
C PHE A 266 0.11 0.27 -16.92
N ASP A 267 -1.09 0.24 -17.46
CA ASP A 267 -2.17 1.16 -17.15
C ASP A 267 -2.84 0.70 -15.84
N TYR A 268 -2.43 1.33 -14.73
CA TYR A 268 -2.87 0.90 -13.40
C TYR A 268 -4.38 1.07 -13.16
N PRO A 269 -5.04 2.18 -13.55
CA PRO A 269 -6.48 2.33 -13.42
C PRO A 269 -7.28 1.25 -14.15
N ASN A 270 -6.89 0.91 -15.36
CA ASN A 270 -7.61 -0.05 -16.21
C ASN A 270 -7.08 -1.50 -16.11
N LYS A 271 -6.03 -1.73 -15.29
CA LYS A 271 -5.43 -3.06 -15.05
C LYS A 271 -5.02 -3.80 -16.32
N ARG A 272 -4.43 -3.11 -17.28
CA ARG A 272 -4.02 -3.66 -18.58
C ARG A 272 -2.62 -3.23 -18.98
N LYS A 273 -1.94 -4.07 -19.77
CA LYS A 273 -0.68 -3.69 -20.42
C LYS A 273 -0.97 -2.86 -21.66
N LEU A 274 -0.18 -1.82 -21.85
CA LEU A 274 -0.17 -0.96 -23.03
C LEU A 274 1.19 -1.02 -23.73
N VAL A 275 1.18 -0.68 -24.99
CA VAL A 275 2.39 -0.47 -25.80
C VAL A 275 2.35 0.98 -26.28
N THR A 276 3.38 1.74 -25.93
CA THR A 276 3.54 3.11 -26.43
C THR A 276 4.73 3.15 -27.38
N ARG A 277 4.51 3.71 -28.56
CA ARG A 277 5.56 4.00 -29.54
C ARG A 277 5.98 5.44 -29.45
N ASP A 278 7.23 5.71 -29.87
CA ASP A 278 7.82 7.07 -29.86
C ASP A 278 7.74 7.72 -28.46
N PHE A 279 8.02 6.90 -27.41
CA PHE A 279 7.89 7.34 -26.02
C PHE A 279 8.98 8.32 -25.58
N LEU A 280 10.15 8.29 -26.24
CA LEU A 280 11.21 9.27 -26.05
C LEU A 280 11.01 10.47 -26.98
N PRO A 281 11.02 11.72 -26.45
CA PRO A 281 10.85 12.90 -27.28
C PRO A 281 12.07 13.15 -28.18
N GLU A 282 11.82 13.61 -29.41
CA GLU A 282 12.86 14.00 -30.37
C GLU A 282 13.50 15.35 -30.00
N LYS A 283 14.28 15.39 -28.92
CA LYS A 283 15.01 16.59 -28.47
C LYS A 283 16.29 16.26 -27.74
N THR A 284 17.14 17.24 -27.52
CA THR A 284 18.38 17.11 -26.74
C THR A 284 18.55 18.36 -25.86
N PRO A 285 18.77 18.23 -24.56
CA PRO A 285 18.75 16.97 -23.79
C PRO A 285 17.33 16.44 -23.55
N VAL A 286 17.19 15.12 -23.37
CA VAL A 286 15.98 14.48 -22.81
C VAL A 286 16.15 14.36 -21.31
N ARG A 287 15.14 14.77 -20.55
CA ARG A 287 15.12 14.70 -19.10
C ARG A 287 14.11 13.65 -18.65
N ILE A 288 14.59 12.59 -18.00
CA ILE A 288 13.78 11.46 -17.57
C ILE A 288 13.77 11.40 -16.06
N VAL A 289 12.58 11.41 -15.44
CA VAL A 289 12.42 11.02 -14.05
C VAL A 289 12.42 9.50 -13.98
N LEU A 290 13.35 8.93 -13.22
CA LEU A 290 13.36 7.51 -12.89
C LEU A 290 13.13 7.36 -11.39
N THR A 291 12.09 6.65 -11.01
CA THR A 291 11.73 6.40 -9.60
C THR A 291 11.15 4.99 -9.45
N SER A 292 11.00 4.54 -8.22
CA SER A 292 10.52 3.19 -7.93
C SER A 292 9.68 3.13 -6.66
N GLY A 293 8.89 2.08 -6.52
CA GLY A 293 8.27 1.78 -5.23
C GLY A 293 9.29 1.28 -4.20
N ALA A 294 9.04 1.52 -2.91
CA ALA A 294 9.93 1.14 -1.79
C ALA A 294 10.26 -0.37 -1.72
N SER A 295 9.45 -1.23 -2.32
CA SER A 295 9.68 -2.68 -2.40
C SER A 295 10.41 -3.12 -3.67
N CYS A 296 10.83 -2.17 -4.54
CA CYS A 296 11.58 -2.48 -5.75
C CYS A 296 13.05 -2.67 -5.42
N PRO A 297 13.70 -3.77 -5.82
CA PRO A 297 15.15 -3.93 -5.66
C PRO A 297 15.93 -2.87 -6.42
N ASP A 298 16.97 -2.29 -5.81
CA ASP A 298 17.82 -1.28 -6.44
C ASP A 298 18.44 -1.78 -7.75
N THR A 299 18.87 -3.05 -7.77
CA THR A 299 19.41 -3.70 -8.97
C THR A 299 18.46 -3.69 -10.17
N LEU A 300 17.16 -3.66 -9.92
CA LEU A 300 16.15 -3.57 -10.98
C LEU A 300 16.07 -2.14 -11.53
N VAL A 301 16.16 -1.16 -10.66
CA VAL A 301 16.20 0.27 -11.03
C VAL A 301 17.47 0.55 -11.83
N ASP A 302 18.63 0.01 -11.39
CA ASP A 302 19.90 0.13 -12.08
C ASP A 302 19.83 -0.45 -13.51
N ARG A 303 19.25 -1.64 -13.69
CA ARG A 303 19.07 -2.23 -15.02
C ARG A 303 18.22 -1.35 -15.93
N VAL A 304 17.12 -0.78 -15.39
CA VAL A 304 16.27 0.14 -16.14
C VAL A 304 17.04 1.41 -16.52
N MET A 305 17.81 1.99 -15.58
CA MET A 305 18.64 3.16 -15.84
C MET A 305 19.65 2.89 -16.95
N LEU A 306 20.39 1.80 -16.86
CA LEU A 306 21.38 1.40 -17.87
C LEU A 306 20.71 1.17 -19.23
N ARG A 307 19.55 0.50 -19.26
CA ARG A 307 18.79 0.27 -20.48
C ARG A 307 18.35 1.58 -21.15
N LEU A 308 17.94 2.58 -20.38
CA LEU A 308 17.61 3.90 -20.91
C LEU A 308 18.86 4.62 -21.45
N LEU A 309 19.99 4.53 -20.73
CA LEU A 309 21.26 5.14 -21.13
C LEU A 309 21.81 4.57 -22.45
N ASP A 310 21.56 3.29 -22.77
CA ASP A 310 21.94 2.67 -24.04
C ASP A 310 21.42 3.45 -25.26
N PHE A 311 20.34 4.20 -25.13
CA PHE A 311 19.78 5.02 -26.21
C PHE A 311 20.48 6.39 -26.36
N PHE A 312 21.37 6.74 -25.45
CA PHE A 312 22.05 8.02 -25.41
C PHE A 312 23.59 7.85 -25.41
N PRO A 313 24.21 7.46 -26.53
CA PRO A 313 25.64 7.14 -26.60
C PRO A 313 26.55 8.33 -26.28
N ALA A 314 26.01 9.55 -26.30
CA ALA A 314 26.74 10.77 -25.90
C ALA A 314 26.60 11.09 -24.41
N ALA A 315 25.82 10.31 -23.63
CA ALA A 315 25.72 10.47 -22.19
C ALA A 315 27.06 10.14 -21.52
N ARG A 316 27.37 10.84 -20.41
CA ARG A 316 28.57 10.52 -19.62
C ARG A 316 28.42 9.14 -18.96
N PRO A 317 29.48 8.31 -18.92
CA PRO A 317 29.46 7.03 -18.20
C PRO A 317 29.09 7.24 -16.72
N VAL A 318 28.28 6.33 -16.16
CA VAL A 318 27.86 6.40 -14.75
C VAL A 318 29.06 6.39 -13.81
N GLU A 319 30.10 5.60 -14.12
CA GLU A 319 31.31 5.49 -13.34
C GLU A 319 32.06 6.82 -13.22
N SER A 320 31.99 7.67 -14.26
CA SER A 320 32.65 8.99 -14.24
C SER A 320 31.88 9.97 -13.32
N LEU A 321 30.58 9.82 -13.18
CA LEU A 321 29.76 10.64 -12.28
C LEU A 321 29.99 10.25 -10.82
N MET A 322 30.12 8.95 -10.52
CA MET A 322 30.37 8.45 -9.17
C MET A 322 31.73 8.87 -8.60
N GLN A 323 32.69 9.26 -9.43
CA GLN A 323 33.99 9.76 -8.99
C GLN A 323 33.97 11.25 -8.62
N GLU A 324 32.91 11.96 -8.95
CA GLU A 324 32.71 13.38 -8.64
C GLU A 324 31.99 13.60 -7.28
N TRP A 325 31.49 12.53 -6.67
CA TRP A 325 30.83 12.49 -5.34
C TRP A 325 31.72 11.82 -4.30
#